data_8eebef02d98094bef861343deb53f914
#
_entry.id   8eebef02d98094bef861343deb53f914
#
_cell.length_a   1.000
_cell.length_b   1.000
_cell.length_c   1.000
_cell.angle_alpha   90.00
_cell.angle_beta   90.00
_cell.angle_gamma   90.00
#
_symmetry.space_group_name_H-M   'P 1'
#
loop_
_entity.id
_entity.type
_entity.pdbx_description
1 polymer ?
#
loop_
_entity_poly.entity_id
_entity_poly.type
_entity_poly.pdbx_seq_one_letter_code
_entity_poly.pdbx_strand_id
1 'polypeptide(L)'
;ISDPEGTLRRLVIPHSIFVVTVRPAIWLLDRAVVLMIQTVGRKPVDRIEHETSEAELAVMFDASWQAGMLEPFEHDLLAKALDLGTRSAEAVMIPRSDVVTVDRRMSLAEVEHVIVDSGHSRLPVSTPGADDLLGVLLAKDLLRLPVEAQVEPVPLEVIRQMLVVPPELPLEEVLLRMRSSRNHLAVVRNVAGRTLGVLTMEDVLEEIVGEIEDESDIPRG
;
A
#
# COMPACT_ATOMS: atom_id res chain seq x y z
N ILE A 1 22.27 0.52 -56.59
CA ILE A 1 20.99 -0.01 -56.08
C ILE A 1 21.32 -1.36 -55.48
N SER A 2 21.59 -1.41 -54.22
CA SER A 2 21.91 -2.62 -53.46
C SER A 2 20.59 -3.34 -53.12
N ASP A 3 20.48 -4.58 -53.56
CA ASP A 3 19.36 -5.46 -53.30
C ASP A 3 19.38 -5.95 -51.83
N PRO A 4 18.55 -5.43 -50.92
CA PRO A 4 18.60 -5.77 -49.50
C PRO A 4 18.06 -7.19 -49.23
N GLU A 5 17.21 -7.73 -50.08
CA GLU A 5 16.62 -9.07 -49.93
C GLU A 5 17.62 -10.19 -50.19
N GLY A 6 18.52 -10.01 -51.17
CA GLY A 6 19.55 -10.99 -51.45
C GLY A 6 20.61 -11.13 -50.37
N THR A 7 20.88 -10.05 -49.63
CA THR A 7 21.90 -10.06 -48.54
C THR A 7 21.32 -10.74 -47.29
N LEU A 8 20.03 -10.48 -46.95
CA LEU A 8 19.34 -11.15 -45.85
C LEU A 8 19.24 -12.67 -46.04
N ARG A 9 18.93 -13.12 -47.27
CA ARG A 9 18.81 -14.55 -47.58
C ARG A 9 20.14 -15.30 -47.46
N ARG A 10 21.25 -14.64 -47.77
CA ARG A 10 22.61 -15.22 -47.60
C ARG A 10 23.09 -15.34 -46.15
N LEU A 11 22.56 -14.51 -45.25
CA LEU A 11 22.88 -14.54 -43.84
C LEU A 11 21.95 -15.45 -43.02
N VAL A 12 20.68 -15.59 -43.44
CA VAL A 12 19.66 -16.41 -42.71
C VAL A 12 19.95 -17.91 -42.87
N ILE A 13 20.44 -18.37 -44.02
CA ILE A 13 20.72 -19.81 -44.27
C ILE A 13 21.85 -20.33 -43.36
N PRO A 14 23.02 -19.70 -43.26
CA PRO A 14 24.08 -20.19 -42.37
C PRO A 14 23.71 -20.08 -40.89
N HIS A 15 22.93 -19.03 -40.52
CA HIS A 15 22.43 -18.87 -39.16
C HIS A 15 21.47 -20.00 -38.76
N SER A 16 20.53 -20.37 -39.61
CA SER A 16 19.58 -21.46 -39.35
C SER A 16 20.28 -22.83 -39.26
N ILE A 17 21.25 -23.09 -40.10
CA ILE A 17 22.05 -24.31 -40.05
C ILE A 17 22.88 -24.37 -38.74
N PHE A 18 23.49 -23.25 -38.34
CA PHE A 18 24.21 -23.13 -37.08
C PHE A 18 23.31 -23.42 -35.87
N VAL A 19 22.14 -22.79 -35.81
CA VAL A 19 21.18 -23.00 -34.72
C VAL A 19 20.73 -24.46 -34.67
N VAL A 20 20.37 -25.09 -35.78
CA VAL A 20 19.96 -26.51 -35.82
C VAL A 20 21.07 -27.46 -35.39
N THR A 21 22.35 -27.16 -35.77
CA THR A 21 23.48 -28.00 -35.42
C THR A 21 23.91 -27.85 -33.96
N VAL A 22 23.77 -26.64 -33.39
CA VAL A 22 24.21 -26.38 -32.01
C VAL A 22 23.10 -26.74 -31.00
N ARG A 23 21.84 -26.77 -31.41
CA ARG A 23 20.66 -27.09 -30.54
C ARG A 23 20.80 -28.43 -29.81
N PRO A 24 21.21 -29.56 -30.43
CA PRO A 24 21.35 -30.81 -29.72
C PRO A 24 22.51 -30.78 -28.70
N ALA A 25 23.59 -30.03 -28.98
CA ALA A 25 24.67 -29.86 -28.04
C ALA A 25 24.23 -29.05 -26.80
N ILE A 26 23.47 -27.97 -26.98
CA ILE A 26 22.90 -27.19 -25.89
C ILE A 26 21.94 -28.07 -25.06
N TRP A 27 21.07 -28.85 -25.72
CA TRP A 27 20.13 -29.74 -25.04
C TRP A 27 20.88 -30.82 -24.21
N LEU A 28 21.98 -31.36 -24.72
CA LEU A 28 22.82 -32.33 -24.00
C LEU A 28 23.46 -31.69 -22.76
N LEU A 29 23.95 -30.45 -22.92
CA LEU A 29 24.56 -29.69 -21.82
C LEU A 29 23.51 -29.37 -20.73
N ASP A 30 22.33 -28.89 -21.09
CA ASP A 30 21.25 -28.65 -20.15
C ASP A 30 20.87 -29.94 -19.40
N ARG A 31 20.77 -31.04 -20.09
CA ARG A 31 20.50 -32.34 -19.48
C ARG A 31 21.58 -32.78 -18.49
N ALA A 32 22.85 -32.55 -18.85
CA ALA A 32 23.99 -32.86 -17.98
C ALA A 32 24.00 -31.99 -16.72
N VAL A 33 23.67 -30.69 -16.85
CA VAL A 33 23.55 -29.74 -15.71
C VAL A 33 22.43 -30.16 -14.80
N VAL A 34 21.23 -30.48 -15.34
CA VAL A 34 20.09 -30.95 -14.56
C VAL A 34 20.41 -32.24 -13.79
N LEU A 35 21.09 -33.21 -14.44
CA LEU A 35 21.54 -34.43 -13.79
C LEU A 35 22.56 -34.16 -12.66
N MET A 36 23.47 -33.23 -12.88
CA MET A 36 24.44 -32.84 -11.86
C MET A 36 23.77 -32.16 -10.65
N ILE A 37 22.79 -31.29 -10.89
CA ILE A 37 22.04 -30.62 -9.82
C ILE A 37 21.22 -31.63 -9.01
N GLN A 38 20.60 -32.62 -9.67
CA GLN A 38 19.85 -33.68 -9.00
C GLN A 38 20.72 -34.57 -8.12
N THR A 39 21.97 -34.84 -8.52
CA THR A 39 22.90 -35.63 -7.70
C THR A 39 23.39 -34.87 -6.46
N VAL A 40 23.36 -33.54 -6.47
CA VAL A 40 23.71 -32.67 -5.32
C VAL A 40 22.50 -32.45 -4.41
N GLY A 41 21.34 -33.05 -4.72
CA GLY A 41 20.13 -32.97 -3.88
C GLY A 41 19.42 -31.61 -3.90
N ARG A 42 19.75 -30.74 -4.85
CA ARG A 42 19.03 -29.47 -5.08
C ARG A 42 18.02 -29.66 -6.21
N LYS A 43 16.80 -29.15 -6.00
CA LYS A 43 15.81 -29.08 -7.08
C LYS A 43 16.32 -28.11 -8.15
N PRO A 44 16.28 -28.46 -9.44
CA PRO A 44 16.57 -27.49 -10.49
C PRO A 44 15.55 -26.35 -10.35
N VAL A 45 16.06 -25.13 -10.30
CA VAL A 45 15.22 -23.91 -10.35
C VAL A 45 14.73 -23.81 -11.78
N ASP A 46 13.53 -24.34 -12.04
CA ASP A 46 12.95 -24.56 -13.38
C ASP A 46 12.37 -23.28 -14.02
N ARG A 47 12.49 -22.18 -13.36
CA ARG A 47 12.34 -20.82 -13.87
C ARG A 47 13.18 -19.90 -13.00
N ILE A 48 14.07 -19.19 -13.63
CA ILE A 48 14.39 -17.85 -13.16
C ILE A 48 13.11 -17.04 -13.45
N GLU A 49 12.09 -17.21 -12.62
CA GLU A 49 11.20 -16.12 -12.37
C GLU A 49 12.15 -15.06 -11.81
N HIS A 50 12.44 -14.08 -12.63
CA HIS A 50 13.02 -12.85 -12.16
C HIS A 50 11.95 -12.22 -11.26
N GLU A 51 11.77 -12.78 -10.07
CA GLU A 51 11.28 -12.00 -8.95
C GLU A 51 12.40 -10.99 -8.70
N THR A 52 12.34 -9.91 -9.47
CA THR A 52 13.19 -8.74 -9.21
C THR A 52 12.89 -8.37 -7.76
N SER A 53 13.85 -8.61 -6.88
CA SER A 53 13.67 -8.34 -5.46
C SER A 53 13.53 -6.84 -5.29
N GLU A 54 12.82 -6.39 -4.22
CA GLU A 54 12.72 -4.98 -3.87
C GLU A 54 14.10 -4.30 -3.86
N ALA A 55 15.13 -5.01 -3.39
CA ALA A 55 16.51 -4.53 -3.40
C ALA A 55 17.06 -4.32 -4.82
N GLU A 56 16.73 -5.19 -5.78
CA GLU A 56 17.16 -5.02 -7.18
C GLU A 56 16.43 -3.85 -7.82
N LEU A 57 15.12 -3.65 -7.52
CA LEU A 57 14.37 -2.50 -7.97
C LEU A 57 14.94 -1.19 -7.42
N ALA A 58 15.31 -1.15 -6.14
CA ALA A 58 15.95 0.01 -5.54
C ALA A 58 17.25 0.39 -6.26
N VAL A 59 18.12 -0.60 -6.54
CA VAL A 59 19.36 -0.38 -7.31
C VAL A 59 19.08 0.13 -8.73
N MET A 60 18.02 -0.36 -9.38
CA MET A 60 17.63 0.11 -10.71
C MET A 60 17.12 1.56 -10.68
N PHE A 61 16.38 1.95 -9.66
CA PHE A 61 15.91 3.32 -9.49
C PHE A 61 17.07 4.27 -9.23
N ASP A 62 18.03 3.90 -8.36
CA ASP A 62 19.23 4.67 -8.11
C ASP A 62 20.06 4.86 -9.39
N ALA A 63 20.26 3.80 -10.17
CA ALA A 63 21.00 3.88 -11.43
C ALA A 63 20.28 4.78 -12.46
N SER A 64 18.96 4.72 -12.53
CA SER A 64 18.16 5.56 -13.42
C SER A 64 18.20 7.03 -13.03
N TRP A 65 18.17 7.32 -11.73
CA TRP A 65 18.34 8.68 -11.22
C TRP A 65 19.74 9.23 -11.50
N GLN A 66 20.80 8.46 -11.25
CA GLN A 66 22.19 8.85 -11.56
C GLN A 66 22.42 9.08 -13.06
N ALA A 67 21.68 8.37 -13.91
CA ALA A 67 21.72 8.56 -15.37
C ALA A 67 20.88 9.77 -15.83
N GLY A 68 20.20 10.50 -14.93
CA GLY A 68 19.35 11.64 -15.25
C GLY A 68 18.02 11.26 -15.94
N MET A 69 17.59 10.00 -15.80
CA MET A 69 16.31 9.52 -16.36
C MET A 69 15.13 9.68 -15.40
N LEU A 70 15.40 9.93 -14.12
CA LEU A 70 14.40 10.20 -13.10
C LEU A 70 14.69 11.56 -12.46
N GLU A 71 13.64 12.31 -12.19
CA GLU A 71 13.72 13.52 -11.39
C GLU A 71 13.86 13.17 -9.88
N PRO A 72 14.43 14.09 -9.05
CA PRO A 72 14.60 13.81 -7.61
C PRO A 72 13.31 13.40 -6.90
N PHE A 73 12.20 14.05 -7.23
CA PHE A 73 10.87 13.72 -6.68
C PHE A 73 10.39 12.34 -7.08
N GLU A 74 10.57 11.95 -8.35
CA GLU A 74 10.19 10.64 -8.85
C GLU A 74 10.99 9.52 -8.17
N HIS A 75 12.31 9.73 -7.98
CA HIS A 75 13.17 8.79 -7.28
C HIS A 75 12.74 8.61 -5.82
N ASP A 76 12.47 9.69 -5.08
CA ASP A 76 12.01 9.66 -3.69
C ASP A 76 10.66 8.94 -3.56
N LEU A 77 9.72 9.22 -4.45
CA LEU A 77 8.41 8.57 -4.50
C LEU A 77 8.53 7.05 -4.70
N LEU A 78 9.38 6.61 -5.63
CA LEU A 78 9.59 5.20 -5.91
C LEU A 78 10.28 4.49 -4.74
N ALA A 79 11.25 5.13 -4.10
CA ALA A 79 11.91 4.60 -2.91
C ALA A 79 10.93 4.42 -1.74
N LYS A 80 10.11 5.44 -1.44
CA LYS A 80 9.07 5.38 -0.41
C LYS A 80 8.00 4.33 -0.71
N ALA A 81 7.65 4.16 -1.99
CA ALA A 81 6.69 3.12 -2.39
C ALA A 81 7.21 1.70 -2.14
N LEU A 82 8.53 1.45 -2.34
CA LEU A 82 9.15 0.17 -1.97
C LEU A 82 9.18 -0.03 -0.45
N ASP A 83 9.48 1.03 0.30
CA ASP A 83 9.53 0.97 1.77
C ASP A 83 8.18 0.70 2.41
N LEU A 84 7.07 0.95 1.72
CA LEU A 84 5.71 0.75 2.24
C LEU A 84 5.47 -0.70 2.67
N GLY A 85 6.04 -1.67 1.96
CA GLY A 85 5.97 -3.09 2.29
C GLY A 85 6.72 -3.47 3.57
N THR A 86 7.69 -2.67 4.00
CA THR A 86 8.51 -2.91 5.19
C THR A 86 7.97 -2.25 6.45
N ARG A 87 7.15 -1.19 6.32
CA ARG A 87 6.54 -0.47 7.44
C ARG A 87 5.28 -1.16 7.92
N SER A 88 5.12 -1.26 9.24
CA SER A 88 3.92 -1.86 9.85
C SER A 88 2.84 -0.82 10.16
N ALA A 89 1.60 -1.27 10.30
CA ALA A 89 0.47 -0.44 10.72
C ALA A 89 0.73 0.29 12.06
N GLU A 90 1.40 -0.37 13.02
CA GLU A 90 1.74 0.20 14.32
C GLU A 90 2.71 1.38 14.21
N ALA A 91 3.60 1.35 13.22
CA ALA A 91 4.62 2.39 13.06
C ALA A 91 4.04 3.75 12.61
N VAL A 92 2.86 3.72 11.97
CA VAL A 92 2.25 4.92 11.35
C VAL A 92 0.88 5.27 11.97
N MET A 93 0.30 4.36 12.76
CA MET A 93 -1.00 4.60 13.38
C MET A 93 -0.99 5.82 14.30
N ILE A 94 -2.12 6.51 14.38
CA ILE A 94 -2.41 7.47 15.44
C ILE A 94 -2.67 6.67 16.72
N PRO A 95 -1.88 6.84 17.79
CA PRO A 95 -2.07 6.13 19.04
C PRO A 95 -3.47 6.35 19.62
N ARG A 96 -4.02 5.34 20.30
CA ARG A 96 -5.38 5.40 20.86
C ARG A 96 -5.62 6.61 21.76
N SER A 97 -4.58 7.08 22.49
CA SER A 97 -4.64 8.26 23.35
C SER A 97 -4.92 9.56 22.60
N ASP A 98 -4.49 9.62 21.34
CA ASP A 98 -4.52 10.84 20.52
C ASP A 98 -5.70 10.85 19.54
N VAL A 99 -6.44 9.73 19.46
CA VAL A 99 -7.60 9.59 18.59
C VAL A 99 -8.77 10.40 19.13
N VAL A 100 -9.24 11.39 18.36
CA VAL A 100 -10.49 12.09 18.63
C VAL A 100 -11.64 11.12 18.40
N THR A 101 -12.43 10.91 19.45
CA THR A 101 -13.58 9.98 19.43
C THR A 101 -14.84 10.65 19.93
N VAL A 102 -16.00 10.12 19.52
CA VAL A 102 -17.30 10.48 20.10
C VAL A 102 -17.85 9.31 20.91
N ASP A 103 -18.44 9.59 22.07
CA ASP A 103 -19.17 8.58 22.83
C ASP A 103 -20.54 8.36 22.20
N ARG A 104 -20.93 7.10 22.04
CA ARG A 104 -22.26 6.75 21.48
C ARG A 104 -23.43 7.41 22.18
N ARG A 105 -23.29 7.79 23.46
CA ARG A 105 -24.34 8.45 24.25
C ARG A 105 -24.43 9.96 24.00
N MET A 106 -23.45 10.55 23.35
CA MET A 106 -23.50 11.96 22.99
C MET A 106 -24.72 12.21 22.10
N SER A 107 -25.36 13.35 22.30
CA SER A 107 -26.38 13.86 21.41
C SER A 107 -25.77 14.24 20.06
N LEU A 108 -26.58 14.25 19.02
CA LEU A 108 -26.07 14.63 17.67
C LEU A 108 -25.51 16.06 17.67
N ALA A 109 -26.07 16.99 18.47
CA ALA A 109 -25.55 18.35 18.61
C ALA A 109 -24.14 18.36 19.22
N GLU A 110 -23.87 17.54 20.26
CA GLU A 110 -22.52 17.42 20.84
C GLU A 110 -21.53 16.82 19.84
N VAL A 111 -21.95 15.81 19.07
CA VAL A 111 -21.12 15.21 18.00
C VAL A 111 -20.80 16.24 16.92
N GLU A 112 -21.78 17.06 16.53
CA GLU A 112 -21.57 18.14 15.55
C GLU A 112 -20.51 19.14 16.04
N HIS A 113 -20.52 19.52 17.32
CA HIS A 113 -19.46 20.33 17.89
C HIS A 113 -18.09 19.68 17.79
N VAL A 114 -17.98 18.39 18.12
CA VAL A 114 -16.70 17.66 17.97
C VAL A 114 -16.22 17.66 16.53
N ILE A 115 -17.12 17.50 15.54
CA ILE A 115 -16.78 17.55 14.12
C ILE A 115 -16.25 18.93 13.72
N VAL A 116 -16.93 20.00 14.14
CA VAL A 116 -16.54 21.38 13.81
C VAL A 116 -15.20 21.72 14.43
N ASP A 117 -15.01 21.38 15.72
CA ASP A 117 -13.81 21.70 16.47
C ASP A 117 -12.57 20.91 15.97
N SER A 118 -12.76 19.64 15.62
CA SER A 118 -11.67 18.78 15.16
C SER A 118 -11.38 18.85 13.66
N GLY A 119 -12.35 19.29 12.86
CA GLY A 119 -12.28 19.28 11.40
C GLY A 119 -12.33 17.88 10.76
N HIS A 120 -12.55 16.83 11.56
CA HIS A 120 -12.51 15.46 11.05
C HIS A 120 -13.82 15.07 10.37
N SER A 121 -13.71 14.52 9.17
CA SER A 121 -14.87 13.98 8.41
C SER A 121 -15.31 12.60 8.87
N ARG A 122 -14.45 11.88 9.62
CA ARG A 122 -14.67 10.52 10.14
C ARG A 122 -14.27 10.46 11.59
N LEU A 123 -15.23 10.15 12.45
CA LEU A 123 -15.02 10.06 13.88
C LEU A 123 -15.25 8.64 14.36
N PRO A 124 -14.26 7.99 14.95
CA PRO A 124 -14.45 6.72 15.66
C PRO A 124 -15.43 6.91 16.82
N VAL A 125 -16.38 5.97 16.96
CA VAL A 125 -17.38 5.96 18.02
C VAL A 125 -16.93 5.01 19.10
N SER A 126 -16.79 5.50 20.32
CA SER A 126 -16.44 4.71 21.50
C SER A 126 -17.66 4.16 22.22
N THR A 127 -17.45 3.03 22.91
CA THR A 127 -18.44 2.48 23.83
C THR A 127 -18.23 3.08 25.22
N PRO A 128 -19.30 3.50 25.90
CA PRO A 128 -19.20 4.05 27.25
C PRO A 128 -18.52 3.07 28.23
N GLY A 129 -17.46 3.53 28.88
CA GLY A 129 -16.74 2.73 29.89
C GLY A 129 -15.87 1.59 29.33
N ALA A 130 -15.77 1.44 28.02
CA ALA A 130 -14.85 0.53 27.35
C ALA A 130 -13.84 1.31 26.51
N ASP A 131 -12.60 0.87 26.51
CA ASP A 131 -11.54 1.44 25.67
C ASP A 131 -11.64 0.91 24.22
N ASP A 132 -12.80 0.44 23.82
CA ASP A 132 -13.04 -0.15 22.50
C ASP A 132 -13.82 0.78 21.59
N LEU A 133 -13.56 0.66 20.29
CA LEU A 133 -14.24 1.42 19.25
C LEU A 133 -15.33 0.55 18.61
N LEU A 134 -16.57 1.07 18.65
CA LEU A 134 -17.76 0.41 18.12
C LEU A 134 -17.82 0.46 16.59
N GLY A 135 -17.38 1.57 16.01
CA GLY A 135 -17.48 1.83 14.60
C GLY A 135 -17.01 3.24 14.26
N VAL A 136 -17.30 3.70 13.06
CA VAL A 136 -16.99 5.05 12.58
C VAL A 136 -18.26 5.77 12.15
N LEU A 137 -18.37 7.02 12.55
CA LEU A 137 -19.39 7.96 12.11
C LEU A 137 -18.80 8.86 11.02
N LEU A 138 -19.52 9.07 9.94
CA LEU A 138 -19.17 10.04 8.92
C LEU A 138 -19.97 11.33 9.14
N ALA A 139 -19.28 12.47 9.20
CA ALA A 139 -19.91 13.79 9.36
C ALA A 139 -21.05 14.03 8.37
N LYS A 140 -20.89 13.61 7.11
CA LYS A 140 -21.93 13.74 6.07
C LYS A 140 -23.20 12.93 6.33
N ASP A 141 -23.13 11.87 7.13
CA ASP A 141 -24.31 11.05 7.41
C ASP A 141 -25.21 11.73 8.44
N LEU A 142 -24.66 12.61 9.29
CA LEU A 142 -25.45 13.45 10.20
C LEU A 142 -26.36 14.43 9.44
N LEU A 143 -25.91 14.95 8.29
CA LEU A 143 -26.69 15.86 7.46
C LEU A 143 -27.99 15.24 6.91
N ARG A 144 -28.14 13.93 7.01
CA ARG A 144 -29.34 13.20 6.58
C ARG A 144 -30.36 12.99 7.70
N LEU A 145 -29.94 13.26 8.92
CA LEU A 145 -30.83 13.09 10.09
C LEU A 145 -31.74 14.32 10.23
N PRO A 146 -32.98 14.11 10.69
CA PRO A 146 -33.90 15.22 10.92
C PRO A 146 -33.38 16.11 12.06
N VAL A 147 -33.68 17.41 11.97
CA VAL A 147 -33.25 18.42 12.97
C VAL A 147 -33.80 18.10 14.37
N GLU A 148 -34.94 17.46 14.45
CA GLU A 148 -35.60 17.06 15.71
C GLU A 148 -34.77 15.99 16.45
N ALA A 149 -33.91 15.24 15.76
CA ALA A 149 -33.06 14.21 16.35
C ALA A 149 -31.80 14.77 17.05
N GLN A 150 -31.54 16.07 16.99
CA GLN A 150 -30.32 16.67 17.55
C GLN A 150 -30.07 16.41 19.03
N VAL A 151 -31.15 16.21 19.81
CA VAL A 151 -31.07 15.92 21.26
C VAL A 151 -30.96 14.43 21.57
N GLU A 152 -31.05 13.57 20.55
CA GLU A 152 -31.00 12.13 20.72
C GLU A 152 -29.55 11.61 20.58
N PRO A 153 -29.24 10.47 21.21
CA PRO A 153 -27.97 9.80 21.02
C PRO A 153 -27.73 9.35 19.55
N VAL A 154 -26.47 9.16 19.18
CA VAL A 154 -26.09 8.69 17.83
C VAL A 154 -26.83 7.38 17.50
N PRO A 155 -27.65 7.34 16.44
CA PRO A 155 -28.33 6.12 16.02
C PRO A 155 -27.32 5.06 15.54
N LEU A 156 -27.57 3.80 15.89
CA LEU A 156 -26.65 2.69 15.46
C LEU A 156 -26.58 2.55 13.95
N GLU A 157 -27.62 2.91 13.23
CA GLU A 157 -27.74 2.80 11.77
C GLU A 157 -26.74 3.67 11.01
N VAL A 158 -26.29 4.77 11.63
CA VAL A 158 -25.28 5.67 11.03
C VAL A 158 -23.85 5.31 11.41
N ILE A 159 -23.67 4.35 12.36
CA ILE A 159 -22.36 3.85 12.76
C ILE A 159 -21.94 2.73 11.82
N ARG A 160 -20.90 2.95 11.08
CA ARG A 160 -20.39 1.97 10.10
C ARG A 160 -19.32 1.09 10.73
N GLN A 161 -19.22 -0.14 10.24
CA GLN A 161 -18.13 -1.03 10.63
C GLN A 161 -16.79 -0.49 10.12
N MET A 162 -15.78 -0.63 10.96
CA MET A 162 -14.40 -0.28 10.62
C MET A 162 -13.63 -1.52 10.15
N LEU A 163 -12.62 -1.29 9.32
CA LEU A 163 -11.61 -2.30 9.02
C LEU A 163 -10.75 -2.51 10.28
N VAL A 164 -10.52 -3.76 10.66
CA VAL A 164 -9.60 -4.11 11.76
C VAL A 164 -8.36 -4.77 11.18
N VAL A 165 -7.19 -4.28 11.58
CA VAL A 165 -5.90 -4.78 11.13
C VAL A 165 -4.99 -5.07 12.33
N PRO A 166 -4.13 -6.10 12.26
CA PRO A 166 -3.13 -6.34 13.28
C PRO A 166 -1.99 -5.30 13.19
N PRO A 167 -1.30 -5.00 14.31
CA PRO A 167 -0.25 -3.98 14.37
C PRO A 167 0.94 -4.24 13.46
N GLU A 168 1.30 -5.50 13.26
CA GLU A 168 2.42 -5.95 12.44
C GLU A 168 2.11 -6.01 10.93
N LEU A 169 0.87 -5.71 10.51
CA LEU A 169 0.49 -5.77 9.09
C LEU A 169 1.24 -4.72 8.28
N PRO A 170 1.90 -5.09 7.16
CA PRO A 170 2.53 -4.14 6.27
C PRO A 170 1.55 -3.11 5.71
N LEU A 171 2.00 -1.86 5.57
CA LEU A 171 1.15 -0.75 5.09
C LEU A 171 0.61 -0.97 3.68
N GLU A 172 1.38 -1.64 2.81
CA GLU A 172 0.92 -2.03 1.48
C GLU A 172 -0.35 -2.89 1.58
N GLU A 173 -0.35 -3.89 2.47
CA GLU A 173 -1.50 -4.76 2.66
C GLU A 173 -2.67 -4.02 3.34
N VAL A 174 -2.38 -3.10 4.26
CA VAL A 174 -3.41 -2.22 4.84
C VAL A 174 -4.10 -1.41 3.75
N LEU A 175 -3.32 -0.78 2.85
CA LEU A 175 -3.86 0.00 1.74
C LEU A 175 -4.74 -0.84 0.81
N LEU A 176 -4.30 -2.04 0.46
CA LEU A 176 -5.07 -2.97 -0.37
C LEU A 176 -6.40 -3.36 0.30
N ARG A 177 -6.39 -3.65 1.61
CA ARG A 177 -7.60 -3.96 2.38
C ARG A 177 -8.54 -2.76 2.49
N MET A 178 -8.01 -1.55 2.74
CA MET A 178 -8.80 -0.31 2.77
C MET A 178 -9.50 -0.08 1.44
N ARG A 179 -8.78 -0.21 0.31
CA ARG A 179 -9.34 -0.05 -1.03
C ARG A 179 -10.42 -1.09 -1.35
N SER A 180 -10.16 -2.36 -1.08
CA SER A 180 -11.09 -3.46 -1.38
C SER A 180 -12.37 -3.37 -0.56
N SER A 181 -12.27 -2.98 0.72
CA SER A 181 -13.42 -2.81 1.63
C SER A 181 -14.08 -1.43 1.53
N ARG A 182 -13.50 -0.50 0.76
CA ARG A 182 -13.91 0.92 0.68
C ARG A 182 -13.93 1.63 2.05
N ASN A 183 -13.06 1.19 2.95
CA ASN A 183 -12.83 1.82 4.23
C ASN A 183 -11.61 2.74 4.14
N HIS A 184 -11.77 3.99 4.56
CA HIS A 184 -10.69 4.97 4.63
C HIS A 184 -10.10 5.10 6.04
N LEU A 185 -10.59 4.30 6.99
CA LEU A 185 -10.10 4.25 8.36
C LEU A 185 -10.07 2.80 8.83
N ALA A 186 -8.93 2.40 9.41
CA ALA A 186 -8.74 1.11 10.03
C ALA A 186 -8.44 1.27 11.52
N VAL A 187 -8.89 0.32 12.31
CA VAL A 187 -8.51 0.18 13.72
C VAL A 187 -7.36 -0.81 13.82
N VAL A 188 -6.29 -0.40 14.45
CA VAL A 188 -5.16 -1.27 14.78
C VAL A 188 -5.45 -1.95 16.11
N ARG A 189 -5.54 -3.29 16.07
CA ARG A 189 -5.94 -4.09 17.24
C ARG A 189 -4.99 -5.26 17.42
N ASN A 190 -4.52 -5.46 18.65
CA ASN A 190 -3.64 -6.59 18.94
C ASN A 190 -4.42 -7.92 19.08
N VAL A 191 -3.69 -9.03 19.21
CA VAL A 191 -4.26 -10.39 19.37
C VAL A 191 -5.12 -10.55 20.63
N ALA A 192 -4.93 -9.72 21.64
CA ALA A 192 -5.77 -9.71 22.84
C ALA A 192 -7.08 -8.93 22.65
N GLY A 193 -7.33 -8.38 21.46
CA GLY A 193 -8.53 -7.60 21.14
C GLY A 193 -8.46 -6.14 21.58
N ARG A 194 -7.34 -5.67 22.13
CA ARG A 194 -7.18 -4.28 22.56
C ARG A 194 -6.90 -3.37 21.36
N THR A 195 -7.60 -2.26 21.30
CA THR A 195 -7.36 -1.19 20.32
C THR A 195 -6.07 -0.43 20.69
N LEU A 196 -5.09 -0.42 19.79
CA LEU A 196 -3.82 0.29 19.95
C LEU A 196 -3.89 1.70 19.34
N GLY A 197 -4.62 1.86 18.26
CA GLY A 197 -4.77 3.13 17.57
C GLY A 197 -5.67 3.02 16.34
N VAL A 198 -5.65 4.04 15.51
CA VAL A 198 -6.32 4.08 14.21
C VAL A 198 -5.35 4.51 13.14
N LEU A 199 -5.64 4.13 11.91
CA LEU A 199 -4.85 4.47 10.73
C LEU A 199 -5.81 4.90 9.63
N THR A 200 -5.56 6.04 9.01
CA THR A 200 -6.33 6.52 7.87
C THR A 200 -5.65 6.17 6.55
N MET A 201 -6.39 6.22 5.45
CA MET A 201 -5.81 6.04 4.12
C MET A 201 -4.87 7.20 3.77
N GLU A 202 -5.20 8.38 4.27
CA GLU A 202 -4.43 9.60 4.14
C GLU A 202 -3.04 9.42 4.78
N ASP A 203 -2.95 8.87 6.01
CA ASP A 203 -1.67 8.60 6.69
C ASP A 203 -0.80 7.61 5.89
N VAL A 204 -1.41 6.56 5.32
CA VAL A 204 -0.68 5.59 4.49
C VAL A 204 -0.16 6.22 3.19
N LEU A 205 -0.94 7.10 2.57
CA LEU A 205 -0.53 7.80 1.35
C LEU A 205 0.55 8.84 1.62
N GLU A 206 0.53 9.48 2.78
CA GLU A 206 1.54 10.43 3.23
C GLU A 206 2.92 9.78 3.33
N GLU A 207 2.99 8.51 3.73
CA GLU A 207 4.24 7.73 3.75
C GLU A 207 4.88 7.56 2.36
N ILE A 208 4.07 7.59 1.30
CA ILE A 208 4.56 7.52 -0.09
C ILE A 208 4.91 8.91 -0.63
N VAL A 209 3.97 9.85 -0.46
CA VAL A 209 4.09 11.18 -1.09
C VAL A 209 4.96 12.13 -0.27
N GLY A 210 5.03 11.93 1.07
CA GLY A 210 5.57 12.89 2.03
C GLY A 210 4.58 14.01 2.32
N GLU A 211 4.96 14.92 3.21
CA GLU A 211 4.18 16.14 3.46
C GLU A 211 4.05 16.92 2.15
N ILE A 212 2.83 17.14 1.69
CA ILE A 212 2.55 18.03 0.58
C ILE A 212 2.67 19.45 1.18
N GLU A 213 3.85 20.08 1.02
CA GLU A 213 3.98 21.50 1.33
C GLU A 213 2.98 22.26 0.45
N ASP A 214 1.94 22.80 1.07
CA ASP A 214 1.00 23.67 0.38
C ASP A 214 1.74 24.97 0.02
N GLU A 215 1.70 25.38 -1.24
CA GLU A 215 2.33 26.63 -1.70
C GLU A 215 1.87 27.88 -0.90
N SER A 216 0.88 27.70 -0.03
CA SER A 216 0.33 28.70 0.88
C SER A 216 1.16 28.91 2.16
N ASP A 217 2.10 28.03 2.49
CA ASP A 217 2.90 28.06 3.72
C ASP A 217 4.21 28.86 3.58
N ILE A 218 4.34 29.68 2.54
CA ILE A 218 5.46 30.64 2.43
C ILE A 218 5.33 31.63 3.60
N PRO A 219 6.27 31.62 4.55
CA PRO A 219 6.26 32.63 5.63
C PRO A 219 6.35 34.02 4.99
N ARG A 220 5.30 34.82 5.18
CA ARG A 220 5.32 36.22 4.82
C ARG A 220 6.37 36.93 5.69
N GLY A 221 7.57 37.12 5.09
CA GLY A 221 8.64 37.91 5.68
C GLY A 221 8.29 39.40 5.81
#